data_413a474d646609adc8d2b402387ea0a6
#
_entry.id   413a474d646609adc8d2b402387ea0a6
#
_cell.length_a   1.000
_cell.length_b   1.000
_cell.length_c   1.000
_cell.angle_alpha   90.00
_cell.angle_beta   90.00
_cell.angle_gamma   90.00
#
_symmetry.space_group_name_H-M   'P 1'
#
loop_
_entity.id
_entity.type
_entity.pdbx_description
1 polymer ?
#
loop_
_entity_poly.entity_id
_entity_poly.type
_entity_poly.pdbx_seq_one_letter_code
_entity_poly.pdbx_strand_id
1 'polypeptide(L)'
;MDIIKIALTGGPSGGKTMILEKIKEYVRENTDYNLIIVPETATELSNNIIRPQDVLNAYDFQNTVFKRQYFKECEVDDVLKYNDKKKNIIVYDRGIIDNKAYLNQELFDMLLSSYDKKELELLSNYDLVIYLESVSHYDNIEYGFNNKARYEDKKSAVQLDNKTVEAWLGHNNLKVVRARENKQDKIDDVIKIIDDEINDIRKEKIENYELDNESDLSIYDDNNSKLINETDYYLENIDNKDYKYILTKRSYKNSFSYIFKTVKYNLDEKTTINEKNISEKEFLRIACKYGVISIIEKEVLSFYYDRRKFDVISYDGKKRIEFIYDKDLKVPSNIKLKKKIDDMDDFINNQKKFIKKLKI
;
A
#
# COMPACT_ATOMS: atom_id res chain seq x y z
N MET A 1 4.06 8.44 20.94
CA MET A 1 2.80 7.70 20.72
C MET A 1 3.06 6.79 19.54
N ASP A 2 2.80 5.53 19.68
CA ASP A 2 2.97 4.54 18.63
C ASP A 2 1.60 4.32 17.96
N ILE A 3 1.48 4.70 16.70
CA ILE A 3 0.22 4.68 15.96
C ILE A 3 0.45 3.90 14.67
N ILE A 4 -0.39 2.89 14.42
CA ILE A 4 -0.41 2.12 13.18
C ILE A 4 -1.77 2.35 12.52
N LYS A 5 -1.79 2.95 11.34
CA LYS A 5 -2.98 3.21 10.53
C LYS A 5 -3.10 2.16 9.41
N ILE A 6 -4.15 1.38 9.45
CA ILE A 6 -4.40 0.28 8.52
C ILE A 6 -5.66 0.57 7.70
N ALA A 7 -5.55 0.61 6.38
CA ALA A 7 -6.71 0.56 5.51
C ALA A 7 -7.02 -0.91 5.19
N LEU A 8 -8.20 -1.39 5.60
CA LEU A 8 -8.73 -2.69 5.23
C LEU A 8 -9.71 -2.50 4.07
N THR A 9 -9.31 -2.88 2.88
CA THR A 9 -10.08 -2.65 1.66
C THR A 9 -10.29 -3.93 0.85
N GLY A 10 -11.00 -3.83 -0.26
CA GLY A 10 -11.28 -4.95 -1.16
C GLY A 10 -12.64 -4.83 -1.79
N GLY A 11 -12.85 -5.55 -2.86
CA GLY A 11 -14.11 -5.57 -3.60
C GLY A 11 -15.30 -6.16 -2.84
N PRO A 12 -16.45 -6.24 -3.53
CA PRO A 12 -17.63 -6.90 -2.99
C PRO A 12 -17.31 -8.35 -2.60
N SER A 13 -17.85 -8.85 -1.50
CA SER A 13 -17.61 -10.22 -0.99
C SER A 13 -16.14 -10.56 -0.66
N GLY A 14 -15.27 -9.57 -0.45
CA GLY A 14 -13.89 -9.79 0.01
C GLY A 14 -13.78 -10.30 1.46
N GLY A 15 -14.88 -10.34 2.23
CA GLY A 15 -14.89 -10.85 3.62
C GLY A 15 -14.51 -9.83 4.69
N LYS A 16 -14.51 -8.52 4.37
CA LYS A 16 -14.08 -7.43 5.29
C LYS A 16 -14.70 -7.51 6.67
N THR A 17 -16.02 -7.65 6.78
CA THR A 17 -16.73 -7.69 8.08
C THR A 17 -16.25 -8.84 8.97
N MET A 18 -16.06 -10.03 8.38
CA MET A 18 -15.54 -11.19 9.11
C MET A 18 -14.10 -10.96 9.59
N ILE A 19 -13.27 -10.39 8.73
CA ILE A 19 -11.87 -10.07 9.04
C ILE A 19 -11.79 -9.02 10.14
N LEU A 20 -12.62 -7.96 10.10
CA LEU A 20 -12.65 -6.94 11.16
C LEU A 20 -12.96 -7.52 12.54
N GLU A 21 -13.90 -8.47 12.64
CA GLU A 21 -14.19 -9.13 13.91
C GLU A 21 -12.98 -9.94 14.42
N LYS A 22 -12.26 -10.61 13.51
CA LYS A 22 -11.05 -11.36 13.87
C LYS A 22 -9.87 -10.45 14.25
N ILE A 23 -9.74 -9.31 13.63
CA ILE A 23 -8.77 -8.28 14.04
C ILE A 23 -9.07 -7.78 15.45
N LYS A 24 -10.36 -7.54 15.78
CA LYS A 24 -10.78 -7.13 17.14
C LYS A 24 -10.39 -8.18 18.19
N GLU A 25 -10.69 -9.45 17.92
CA GLU A 25 -10.33 -10.56 18.81
C GLU A 25 -8.82 -10.63 19.01
N TYR A 26 -8.06 -10.63 17.89
CA TYR A 26 -6.60 -10.74 17.93
C TYR A 26 -5.94 -9.60 18.71
N VAL A 27 -6.25 -8.35 18.38
CA VAL A 27 -5.62 -7.19 19.01
C VAL A 27 -5.91 -7.17 20.50
N ARG A 28 -7.18 -7.47 20.91
CA ARG A 28 -7.57 -7.52 22.32
C ARG A 28 -6.85 -8.60 23.12
N GLU A 29 -6.60 -9.76 22.51
CA GLU A 29 -6.11 -10.95 23.23
C GLU A 29 -4.58 -11.10 23.16
N ASN A 30 -3.94 -10.54 22.14
CA ASN A 30 -2.53 -10.83 21.85
C ASN A 30 -1.63 -9.59 21.88
N THR A 31 -2.19 -8.38 22.07
CA THR A 31 -1.40 -7.15 22.02
C THR A 31 -1.74 -6.19 23.16
N ASP A 32 -0.87 -5.21 23.38
CA ASP A 32 -1.11 -4.09 24.32
C ASP A 32 -1.61 -2.82 23.59
N TYR A 33 -1.98 -2.95 22.32
CA TYR A 33 -2.51 -1.85 21.53
C TYR A 33 -4.00 -1.60 21.82
N ASN A 34 -4.37 -0.33 21.86
CA ASN A 34 -5.76 0.09 21.80
C ASN A 34 -6.22 0.07 20.33
N LEU A 35 -7.36 -0.54 20.06
CA LEU A 35 -7.92 -0.65 18.71
C LEU A 35 -9.04 0.38 18.51
N ILE A 36 -8.92 1.15 17.43
CA ILE A 36 -9.95 2.07 16.95
C ILE A 36 -10.39 1.59 15.56
N ILE A 37 -11.69 1.38 15.36
CA ILE A 37 -12.25 1.03 14.06
C ILE A 37 -13.06 2.19 13.52
N VAL A 38 -12.72 2.63 12.31
CA VAL A 38 -13.47 3.65 11.57
C VAL A 38 -14.39 2.92 10.58
N PRO A 39 -15.72 2.98 10.77
CA PRO A 39 -16.66 2.22 9.97
C PRO A 39 -16.80 2.76 8.55
N GLU A 40 -17.19 1.87 7.60
CA GLU A 40 -17.39 2.17 6.18
C GLU A 40 -18.36 3.32 5.96
N THR A 41 -17.87 4.36 5.32
CA THR A 41 -18.64 5.60 5.12
C THR A 41 -19.74 5.46 4.06
N ALA A 42 -19.50 4.75 2.97
CA ALA A 42 -20.48 4.58 1.89
C ALA A 42 -21.72 3.81 2.37
N THR A 43 -21.54 2.75 3.15
CA THR A 43 -22.64 1.96 3.75
C THR A 43 -23.41 2.81 4.77
N GLU A 44 -22.73 3.59 5.60
CA GLU A 44 -23.37 4.48 6.57
C GLU A 44 -24.25 5.54 5.88
N LEU A 45 -23.75 6.16 4.81
CA LEU A 45 -24.49 7.14 4.01
C LEU A 45 -25.70 6.48 3.33
N SER A 46 -25.51 5.32 2.69
CA SER A 46 -26.55 4.62 1.93
C SER A 46 -27.69 4.14 2.82
N ASN A 47 -27.40 3.77 4.06
CA ASN A 47 -28.42 3.27 4.98
C ASN A 47 -29.19 4.39 5.69
N ASN A 48 -28.59 5.56 5.88
CA ASN A 48 -29.15 6.57 6.80
C ASN A 48 -29.44 7.93 6.17
N ILE A 49 -28.77 8.29 5.06
CA ILE A 49 -28.80 9.64 4.53
C ILE A 49 -29.17 9.70 3.05
N ILE A 50 -28.35 9.10 2.17
CA ILE A 50 -28.48 9.20 0.72
C ILE A 50 -27.90 7.95 0.04
N ARG A 51 -28.59 7.40 -0.96
CA ARG A 51 -28.12 6.24 -1.71
C ARG A 51 -27.55 6.67 -3.08
N PRO A 52 -26.70 5.85 -3.70
CA PRO A 52 -26.11 6.17 -5.01
C PRO A 52 -27.13 6.53 -6.08
N GLN A 53 -28.31 5.90 -6.07
CA GLN A 53 -29.41 6.16 -7.02
C GLN A 53 -30.20 7.45 -6.73
N ASP A 54 -30.04 8.05 -5.57
CA ASP A 54 -30.75 9.26 -5.16
C ASP A 54 -29.98 10.53 -5.56
N VAL A 55 -28.78 10.42 -6.15
CA VAL A 55 -27.94 11.52 -6.62
C VAL A 55 -27.91 11.61 -8.15
N LEU A 56 -27.52 12.74 -8.70
CA LEU A 56 -27.52 12.98 -10.13
C LEU A 56 -26.51 12.12 -10.90
N ASN A 57 -25.37 11.85 -10.28
CA ASN A 57 -24.30 11.05 -10.89
C ASN A 57 -23.36 10.46 -9.83
N ALA A 58 -22.47 9.55 -10.27
CA ALA A 58 -21.53 8.87 -9.40
C ALA A 58 -20.55 9.83 -8.69
N TYR A 59 -20.16 10.94 -9.34
CA TYR A 59 -19.27 11.94 -8.76
C TYR A 59 -19.88 12.60 -7.52
N ASP A 60 -21.15 12.98 -7.56
CA ASP A 60 -21.83 13.65 -6.43
C ASP A 60 -21.91 12.73 -5.22
N PHE A 61 -22.16 11.43 -5.44
CA PHE A 61 -22.15 10.46 -4.36
C PHE A 61 -20.74 10.29 -3.79
N GLN A 62 -19.74 10.09 -4.65
CA GLN A 62 -18.35 9.91 -4.21
C GLN A 62 -17.78 11.16 -3.55
N ASN A 63 -18.16 12.36 -3.98
CA ASN A 63 -17.81 13.60 -3.31
C ASN A 63 -18.36 13.64 -1.87
N THR A 64 -19.61 13.19 -1.68
CA THR A 64 -20.22 13.09 -0.34
C THR A 64 -19.51 12.06 0.54
N VAL A 65 -19.19 10.87 -0.02
CA VAL A 65 -18.41 9.82 0.66
C VAL A 65 -17.05 10.35 1.06
N PHE A 66 -16.31 10.93 0.11
CA PHE A 66 -14.96 11.46 0.32
C PHE A 66 -14.93 12.50 1.43
N LYS A 67 -15.81 13.50 1.36
CA LYS A 67 -15.92 14.57 2.36
C LYS A 67 -16.12 14.02 3.76
N ARG A 68 -17.07 13.09 3.90
CA ARG A 68 -17.40 12.51 5.21
C ARG A 68 -16.28 11.60 5.73
N GLN A 69 -15.67 10.81 4.86
CA GLN A 69 -14.56 9.95 5.21
C GLN A 69 -13.33 10.74 5.63
N TYR A 70 -12.97 11.77 4.86
CA TYR A 70 -11.88 12.67 5.22
C TYR A 70 -12.10 13.32 6.58
N PHE A 71 -13.32 13.78 6.86
CA PHE A 71 -13.66 14.35 8.16
C PHE A 71 -13.49 13.34 9.30
N LYS A 72 -13.96 12.10 9.14
CA LYS A 72 -13.76 11.01 10.13
C LYS A 72 -12.27 10.74 10.41
N GLU A 73 -11.44 10.73 9.36
CA GLU A 73 -10.00 10.51 9.53
C GLU A 73 -9.35 11.66 10.31
N CYS A 74 -9.74 12.90 10.04
CA CYS A 74 -9.31 14.06 10.83
C CYS A 74 -9.79 13.99 12.29
N GLU A 75 -11.04 13.58 12.54
CA GLU A 75 -11.57 13.41 13.90
C GLU A 75 -10.76 12.36 14.69
N VAL A 76 -10.38 11.25 14.06
CA VAL A 76 -9.53 10.23 14.71
C VAL A 76 -8.19 10.82 15.10
N ASP A 77 -7.55 11.58 14.22
CA ASP A 77 -6.27 12.24 14.50
C ASP A 77 -6.39 13.28 15.63
N ASP A 78 -7.53 13.97 15.71
CA ASP A 78 -7.79 14.90 16.81
C ASP A 78 -8.02 14.18 18.14
N VAL A 79 -8.80 13.10 18.15
CA VAL A 79 -9.06 12.29 19.36
C VAL A 79 -7.76 11.69 19.89
N LEU A 80 -6.87 11.24 19.03
CA LEU A 80 -5.58 10.67 19.44
C LEU A 80 -4.71 11.67 20.22
N LYS A 81 -4.83 12.97 19.98
CA LYS A 81 -4.10 14.00 20.75
C LYS A 81 -4.48 14.01 22.23
N TYR A 82 -5.69 13.58 22.55
CA TYR A 82 -6.22 13.53 23.93
C TYR A 82 -6.26 12.11 24.48
N ASN A 83 -5.85 11.09 23.70
CA ASN A 83 -5.83 9.70 24.15
C ASN A 83 -4.64 9.47 25.09
N ASP A 84 -4.91 8.89 26.26
CA ASP A 84 -3.89 8.49 27.24
C ASP A 84 -3.15 7.20 26.84
N LYS A 85 -3.70 6.43 25.89
CA LYS A 85 -3.07 5.22 25.36
C LYS A 85 -1.85 5.57 24.51
N LYS A 86 -0.74 4.92 24.82
CA LYS A 86 0.53 5.16 24.12
C LYS A 86 0.63 4.43 22.78
N LYS A 87 -0.07 3.28 22.66
CA LYS A 87 -0.07 2.41 21.49
C LYS A 87 -1.48 2.29 20.93
N ASN A 88 -1.66 2.61 19.65
CA ASN A 88 -2.96 2.58 19.00
C ASN A 88 -2.84 1.93 17.61
N ILE A 89 -3.77 1.03 17.30
CA ILE A 89 -4.03 0.54 15.94
C ILE A 89 -5.35 1.13 15.48
N ILE A 90 -5.35 1.78 14.33
CA ILE A 90 -6.54 2.33 13.70
C ILE A 90 -6.81 1.52 12.43
N VAL A 91 -7.97 0.89 12.37
CA VAL A 91 -8.40 0.15 11.19
C VAL A 91 -9.55 0.90 10.54
N TYR A 92 -9.31 1.38 9.32
CA TYR A 92 -10.32 1.99 8.47
C TYR A 92 -11.00 0.89 7.65
N ASP A 93 -12.32 0.69 7.85
CA ASP A 93 -13.12 -0.14 6.94
C ASP A 93 -13.36 0.65 5.66
N ARG A 94 -12.53 0.42 4.68
CA ARG A 94 -12.19 1.21 3.50
C ARG A 94 -11.38 2.48 3.81
N GLY A 95 -10.35 2.71 3.01
CA GLY A 95 -9.59 3.96 3.03
C GLY A 95 -10.12 4.99 2.03
N ILE A 96 -9.71 6.23 2.19
CA ILE A 96 -10.19 7.37 1.37
C ILE A 96 -9.88 7.18 -0.14
N ILE A 97 -8.83 6.45 -0.47
CA ILE A 97 -8.41 6.16 -1.85
C ILE A 97 -9.39 5.22 -2.57
N ASP A 98 -10.21 4.44 -1.86
CA ASP A 98 -11.24 3.59 -2.47
C ASP A 98 -12.22 4.38 -3.35
N ASN A 99 -12.41 5.68 -3.08
CA ASN A 99 -13.23 6.57 -3.91
C ASN A 99 -12.77 6.58 -5.39
N LYS A 100 -11.47 6.39 -5.65
CA LYS A 100 -10.90 6.33 -7.01
C LYS A 100 -11.45 5.17 -7.83
N ALA A 101 -11.79 4.03 -7.21
CA ALA A 101 -12.33 2.86 -7.91
C ALA A 101 -13.68 3.12 -8.60
N TYR A 102 -14.40 4.15 -8.15
CA TYR A 102 -15.74 4.53 -8.64
C TYR A 102 -15.72 5.73 -9.60
N LEU A 103 -14.57 6.34 -9.84
CA LEU A 103 -14.37 7.51 -10.68
C LEU A 103 -13.33 7.22 -11.75
N ASN A 104 -13.37 7.95 -12.86
CA ASN A 104 -12.22 7.97 -13.75
C ASN A 104 -11.12 8.91 -13.18
N GLN A 105 -9.91 8.89 -13.74
CA GLN A 105 -8.79 9.65 -13.22
C GLN A 105 -9.06 11.16 -13.20
N GLU A 106 -9.71 11.72 -14.25
CA GLU A 106 -10.00 13.16 -14.33
C GLU A 106 -10.96 13.61 -13.22
N LEU A 107 -12.04 12.86 -13.00
CA LEU A 107 -13.01 13.14 -11.93
C LEU A 107 -12.38 12.97 -10.54
N PHE A 108 -11.48 12.00 -10.37
CA PHE A 108 -10.78 11.84 -9.11
C PHE A 108 -9.80 12.99 -8.86
N ASP A 109 -9.03 13.42 -9.86
CA ASP A 109 -8.14 14.58 -9.76
C ASP A 109 -8.92 15.87 -9.47
N MET A 110 -10.11 16.05 -10.06
CA MET A 110 -11.03 17.15 -9.77
C MET A 110 -11.53 17.09 -8.32
N LEU A 111 -11.90 15.89 -7.85
CA LEU A 111 -12.32 15.66 -6.47
C LEU A 111 -11.22 16.06 -5.49
N LEU A 112 -10.00 15.58 -5.68
CA LEU A 112 -8.86 15.91 -4.84
C LEU A 112 -8.57 17.42 -4.83
N SER A 113 -8.61 18.05 -6.00
CA SER A 113 -8.37 19.48 -6.14
C SER A 113 -9.39 20.32 -5.39
N SER A 114 -10.65 19.87 -5.32
CA SER A 114 -11.71 20.60 -4.59
C SER A 114 -11.49 20.61 -3.07
N TYR A 115 -10.65 19.74 -2.55
CA TYR A 115 -10.26 19.66 -1.13
C TYR A 115 -8.80 20.05 -0.88
N ASP A 116 -8.10 20.57 -1.89
CA ASP A 116 -6.66 20.87 -1.83
C ASP A 116 -5.84 19.66 -1.35
N LYS A 117 -6.17 18.49 -1.89
CA LYS A 117 -5.50 17.22 -1.58
C LYS A 117 -4.77 16.64 -2.79
N LYS A 118 -3.76 15.84 -2.49
CA LYS A 118 -2.96 15.14 -3.49
C LYS A 118 -3.02 13.63 -3.23
N GLU A 119 -3.02 12.85 -4.30
CA GLU A 119 -3.18 11.40 -4.22
C GLU A 119 -2.08 10.73 -3.39
N LEU A 120 -0.81 11.09 -3.62
CA LEU A 120 0.31 10.50 -2.88
C LEU A 120 0.31 10.88 -1.39
N GLU A 121 -0.17 12.09 -1.05
CA GLU A 121 -0.39 12.51 0.33
C GLU A 121 -1.40 11.59 1.02
N LEU A 122 -2.54 11.36 0.38
CA LEU A 122 -3.61 10.50 0.95
C LEU A 122 -3.18 9.03 1.04
N LEU A 123 -2.45 8.51 0.05
CA LEU A 123 -1.85 7.17 0.14
C LEU A 123 -0.94 7.05 1.36
N SER A 124 -0.18 8.10 1.68
CA SER A 124 0.81 8.09 2.77
C SER A 124 0.18 8.26 4.17
N ASN A 125 -1.13 8.50 4.26
CA ASN A 125 -1.84 8.55 5.54
C ASN A 125 -1.97 7.17 6.23
N TYR A 126 -1.70 6.10 5.50
CA TYR A 126 -1.79 4.72 6.01
C TYR A 126 -0.40 4.10 6.06
N ASP A 127 -0.11 3.36 7.14
CA ASP A 127 1.14 2.61 7.30
C ASP A 127 1.06 1.26 6.59
N LEU A 128 -0.14 0.68 6.54
CA LEU A 128 -0.43 -0.60 5.91
C LEU A 128 -1.76 -0.56 5.16
N VAL A 129 -1.79 -1.12 3.96
CA VAL A 129 -3.03 -1.39 3.22
C VAL A 129 -3.18 -2.89 3.05
N ILE A 130 -4.27 -3.45 3.58
CA ILE A 130 -4.65 -4.85 3.41
C ILE A 130 -5.81 -4.90 2.42
N TYR A 131 -5.51 -5.36 1.21
CA TYR A 131 -6.50 -5.55 0.18
C TYR A 131 -7.00 -7.01 0.20
N LEU A 132 -8.31 -7.18 0.40
CA LEU A 132 -8.97 -8.47 0.43
C LEU A 132 -9.61 -8.77 -0.93
N GLU A 133 -9.02 -9.68 -1.69
CA GLU A 133 -9.55 -10.10 -2.98
C GLU A 133 -10.97 -10.65 -2.84
N SER A 134 -11.83 -10.28 -3.79
CA SER A 134 -13.21 -10.78 -3.88
C SER A 134 -13.27 -12.25 -4.29
N VAL A 135 -14.21 -13.00 -3.72
CA VAL A 135 -14.50 -14.37 -4.17
C VAL A 135 -15.15 -14.40 -5.56
N SER A 136 -15.57 -13.26 -6.11
CA SER A 136 -16.15 -13.16 -7.45
C SER A 136 -15.22 -13.60 -8.58
N HIS A 137 -13.91 -13.65 -8.34
CA HIS A 137 -12.92 -14.17 -9.28
C HIS A 137 -12.96 -15.70 -9.45
N TYR A 138 -13.68 -16.42 -8.58
CA TYR A 138 -13.67 -17.87 -8.53
C TYR A 138 -15.07 -18.44 -8.85
N ASP A 139 -15.10 -19.53 -9.63
CA ASP A 139 -16.35 -20.22 -9.97
C ASP A 139 -16.76 -21.25 -8.91
N ASN A 140 -15.80 -21.76 -8.17
CA ASN A 140 -15.98 -22.78 -7.14
C ASN A 140 -16.28 -22.22 -5.74
N ILE A 141 -16.22 -20.89 -5.58
CA ILE A 141 -16.53 -20.23 -4.31
C ILE A 141 -17.87 -19.51 -4.45
N GLU A 142 -18.81 -19.82 -3.56
CA GLU A 142 -20.15 -19.25 -3.63
C GLU A 142 -20.14 -17.74 -3.43
N TYR A 143 -20.59 -16.99 -4.46
CA TYR A 143 -20.77 -15.55 -4.42
C TYR A 143 -22.11 -15.25 -3.73
N GLY A 144 -22.04 -14.96 -2.41
CA GLY A 144 -23.25 -14.74 -1.61
C GLY A 144 -23.90 -13.37 -1.82
N PHE A 145 -25.17 -13.36 -2.23
CA PHE A 145 -26.04 -12.15 -2.25
C PHE A 145 -26.60 -11.79 -0.86
N ASN A 146 -25.96 -12.21 0.22
CA ASN A 146 -26.50 -12.08 1.58
C ASN A 146 -26.59 -10.64 2.10
N ASN A 147 -26.09 -9.65 1.36
CA ASN A 147 -26.21 -8.24 1.73
C ASN A 147 -27.18 -7.52 0.79
N LYS A 148 -28.31 -7.02 1.31
CA LYS A 148 -29.34 -6.26 0.58
C LYS A 148 -28.81 -4.97 -0.09
N ALA A 149 -27.61 -4.52 0.23
CA ALA A 149 -26.94 -3.37 -0.38
C ALA A 149 -26.11 -3.72 -1.63
N ARG A 150 -26.11 -4.98 -2.10
CA ARG A 150 -25.34 -5.41 -3.28
C ARG A 150 -26.22 -5.39 -4.51
N TYR A 151 -25.86 -4.54 -5.47
CA TYR A 151 -26.56 -4.38 -6.74
C TYR A 151 -25.75 -4.89 -7.94
N GLU A 152 -24.52 -5.39 -7.71
CA GLU A 152 -23.57 -5.75 -8.77
C GLU A 152 -23.69 -7.24 -9.14
N ASP A 153 -23.73 -7.52 -10.44
CA ASP A 153 -23.54 -8.87 -10.96
C ASP A 153 -22.06 -9.31 -10.78
N LYS A 154 -21.77 -10.61 -11.00
CA LYS A 154 -20.42 -11.16 -10.82
C LYS A 154 -19.37 -10.45 -11.68
N LYS A 155 -19.69 -10.07 -12.92
CA LYS A 155 -18.76 -9.40 -13.83
C LYS A 155 -18.43 -7.98 -13.35
N SER A 156 -19.43 -7.22 -12.96
CA SER A 156 -19.27 -5.89 -12.39
C SER A 156 -18.49 -5.93 -11.07
N ALA A 157 -18.72 -6.97 -10.25
CA ALA A 157 -17.97 -7.16 -9.01
C ALA A 157 -16.48 -7.42 -9.25
N VAL A 158 -16.12 -8.23 -10.26
CA VAL A 158 -14.71 -8.46 -10.66
C VAL A 158 -14.07 -7.17 -11.17
N GLN A 159 -14.77 -6.38 -11.99
CA GLN A 159 -14.24 -5.11 -12.48
C GLN A 159 -14.00 -4.11 -11.35
N LEU A 160 -14.94 -4.01 -10.42
CA LEU A 160 -14.81 -3.12 -9.28
C LEU A 160 -13.68 -3.59 -8.34
N ASP A 161 -13.53 -4.90 -8.16
CA ASP A 161 -12.44 -5.47 -7.36
C ASP A 161 -11.09 -5.07 -7.93
N ASN A 162 -10.87 -5.24 -9.25
CA ASN A 162 -9.65 -4.82 -9.92
C ASN A 162 -9.39 -3.31 -9.78
N LYS A 163 -10.40 -2.47 -10.04
CA LYS A 163 -10.28 -1.02 -9.86
C LYS A 163 -9.95 -0.62 -8.43
N THR A 164 -10.45 -1.37 -7.44
CA THR A 164 -10.17 -1.09 -6.03
C THR A 164 -8.70 -1.35 -5.70
N VAL A 165 -8.11 -2.46 -6.13
CA VAL A 165 -6.68 -2.70 -5.87
C VAL A 165 -5.80 -1.75 -6.69
N GLU A 166 -6.18 -1.46 -7.94
CA GLU A 166 -5.46 -0.51 -8.81
C GLU A 166 -5.43 0.90 -8.21
N ALA A 167 -6.51 1.32 -7.52
CA ALA A 167 -6.53 2.60 -6.82
C ALA A 167 -5.42 2.74 -5.77
N TRP A 168 -5.04 1.64 -5.12
CA TRP A 168 -4.00 1.59 -4.08
C TRP A 168 -2.58 1.37 -4.63
N LEU A 169 -2.41 1.20 -5.93
CA LEU A 169 -1.08 1.13 -6.54
C LEU A 169 -0.28 2.39 -6.18
N GLY A 170 1.00 2.19 -5.91
CA GLY A 170 1.87 3.25 -5.40
C GLY A 170 1.89 3.39 -3.89
N HIS A 171 1.04 2.68 -3.13
CA HIS A 171 1.26 2.56 -1.68
C HIS A 171 2.47 1.66 -1.41
N ASN A 172 3.37 2.12 -0.53
CA ASN A 172 4.63 1.40 -0.24
C ASN A 172 4.42 0.05 0.46
N ASN A 173 3.35 -0.08 1.23
CA ASN A 173 3.02 -1.27 2.01
C ASN A 173 1.61 -1.78 1.69
N LEU A 174 1.37 -2.11 0.41
CA LEU A 174 0.13 -2.73 -0.06
C LEU A 174 0.28 -4.26 -0.02
N LYS A 175 -0.56 -4.92 0.77
CA LYS A 175 -0.63 -6.38 0.90
C LYS A 175 -1.90 -6.90 0.26
N VAL A 176 -1.75 -7.78 -0.73
CA VAL A 176 -2.87 -8.44 -1.41
C VAL A 176 -3.11 -9.80 -0.76
N VAL A 177 -4.26 -9.94 -0.10
CA VAL A 177 -4.71 -11.20 0.48
C VAL A 177 -5.74 -11.85 -0.44
N ARG A 178 -5.37 -12.96 -1.03
CA ARG A 178 -6.21 -13.66 -1.99
C ARG A 178 -7.45 -14.27 -1.35
N ALA A 179 -8.48 -14.43 -2.15
CA ALA A 179 -9.61 -15.25 -1.77
C ALA A 179 -9.15 -16.71 -1.61
N ARG A 180 -9.67 -17.36 -0.59
CA ARG A 180 -9.39 -18.76 -0.22
C ARG A 180 -10.71 -19.52 -0.13
N GLU A 181 -10.69 -20.80 -0.46
CA GLU A 181 -11.84 -21.70 -0.18
C GLU A 181 -12.06 -21.83 1.32
N ASN A 182 -10.98 -22.05 2.06
CA ASN A 182 -11.00 -22.05 3.51
C ASN A 182 -10.88 -20.60 4.04
N LYS A 183 -11.92 -20.14 4.71
CA LYS A 183 -11.97 -18.80 5.31
C LYS A 183 -10.93 -18.61 6.41
N GLN A 184 -10.56 -19.69 7.13
CA GLN A 184 -9.58 -19.61 8.20
C GLN A 184 -8.19 -19.24 7.65
N ASP A 185 -7.77 -19.82 6.53
CA ASP A 185 -6.47 -19.51 5.91
C ASP A 185 -6.36 -18.02 5.54
N LYS A 186 -7.48 -17.42 5.08
CA LYS A 186 -7.53 -15.98 4.78
C LYS A 186 -7.43 -15.13 6.05
N ILE A 187 -8.06 -15.56 7.13
CA ILE A 187 -7.96 -14.91 8.44
C ILE A 187 -6.53 -14.97 8.94
N ASP A 188 -5.90 -16.14 8.88
CA ASP A 188 -4.54 -16.37 9.35
C ASP A 188 -3.52 -15.53 8.56
N ASP A 189 -3.70 -15.42 7.23
CA ASP A 189 -2.89 -14.54 6.38
C ASP A 189 -2.98 -13.08 6.84
N VAL A 190 -4.19 -12.56 7.13
CA VAL A 190 -4.39 -11.18 7.58
C VAL A 190 -3.82 -10.94 8.97
N ILE A 191 -4.07 -11.85 9.92
CA ILE A 191 -3.55 -11.72 11.29
C ILE A 191 -2.03 -11.73 11.28
N LYS A 192 -1.41 -12.59 10.47
CA LYS A 192 0.04 -12.61 10.30
C LYS A 192 0.59 -11.29 9.75
N ILE A 193 -0.07 -10.69 8.75
CA ILE A 193 0.33 -9.38 8.20
C ILE A 193 0.30 -8.30 9.28
N ILE A 194 -0.74 -8.30 10.12
CA ILE A 194 -0.88 -7.32 11.21
C ILE A 194 0.17 -7.58 12.30
N ASP A 195 0.42 -8.84 12.66
CA ASP A 195 1.45 -9.21 13.63
C ASP A 195 2.85 -8.79 13.16
N ASP A 196 3.17 -9.07 11.90
CA ASP A 196 4.43 -8.66 11.28
C ASP A 196 4.58 -7.12 11.28
N GLU A 197 3.50 -6.35 11.06
CA GLU A 197 3.51 -4.88 11.12
C GLU A 197 3.70 -4.36 12.54
N ILE A 198 3.00 -4.93 13.54
CA ILE A 198 3.15 -4.58 14.95
C ILE A 198 4.57 -4.81 15.46
N ASN A 199 5.21 -5.87 15.00
CA ASN A 199 6.56 -6.26 15.43
C ASN A 199 7.67 -5.64 14.57
N ASP A 200 7.34 -4.75 13.63
CA ASP A 200 8.29 -4.16 12.66
C ASP A 200 9.07 -5.23 11.86
N ILE A 201 8.43 -6.37 11.57
CA ILE A 201 9.06 -7.50 10.86
C ILE A 201 8.37 -7.71 9.52
N ARG A 202 9.13 -7.64 8.43
CA ARG A 202 8.64 -8.02 7.10
C ARG A 202 9.41 -9.25 6.62
N LYS A 203 8.74 -10.40 6.59
CA LYS A 203 9.30 -11.70 6.20
C LYS A 203 8.84 -12.17 4.83
N GLU A 204 8.46 -11.28 3.96
CA GLU A 204 8.01 -11.65 2.62
C GLU A 204 9.20 -12.08 1.76
N LYS A 205 9.04 -13.19 1.07
CA LYS A 205 10.00 -13.61 0.05
C LYS A 205 9.79 -12.78 -1.20
N ILE A 206 10.56 -11.71 -1.34
CA ILE A 206 10.55 -10.87 -2.54
C ILE A 206 11.48 -11.51 -3.56
N GLU A 207 10.98 -11.70 -4.77
CA GLU A 207 11.80 -12.10 -5.91
C GLU A 207 12.12 -10.91 -6.79
N ASN A 208 13.37 -10.86 -7.22
CA ASN A 208 13.92 -9.80 -8.06
C ASN A 208 14.53 -10.40 -9.33
N TYR A 209 14.18 -9.83 -10.48
CA TYR A 209 14.74 -10.21 -11.76
C TYR A 209 15.18 -8.98 -12.56
N GLU A 210 16.34 -9.08 -13.24
CA GLU A 210 16.70 -8.13 -14.29
C GLU A 210 15.74 -8.30 -15.44
N LEU A 211 15.22 -7.18 -15.97
CA LEU A 211 14.35 -7.19 -17.14
C LEU A 211 15.18 -7.22 -18.42
N ASP A 212 14.73 -8.02 -19.39
CA ASP A 212 15.23 -7.94 -20.75
C ASP A 212 14.74 -6.66 -21.43
N ASN A 213 15.57 -6.11 -22.33
CA ASN A 213 15.24 -4.91 -23.10
C ASN A 213 14.04 -5.10 -24.06
N GLU A 214 13.69 -6.35 -24.35
CA GLU A 214 12.51 -6.71 -25.15
C GLU A 214 11.20 -6.68 -24.34
N SER A 215 11.25 -6.39 -23.04
CA SER A 215 10.05 -6.22 -22.22
C SER A 215 9.29 -4.97 -22.64
N ASP A 216 8.01 -5.12 -22.97
CA ASP A 216 7.15 -4.01 -23.37
C ASP A 216 6.39 -3.46 -22.16
N LEU A 217 6.79 -2.27 -21.72
CA LEU A 217 6.15 -1.56 -20.62
C LEU A 217 5.14 -0.50 -21.10
N SER A 218 4.99 -0.30 -22.41
CA SER A 218 4.14 0.78 -22.97
C SER A 218 2.64 0.56 -22.75
N ILE A 219 2.23 -0.67 -22.42
CA ILE A 219 0.84 -1.01 -22.13
C ILE A 219 0.37 -0.54 -20.74
N TYR A 220 1.31 -0.12 -19.90
CA TYR A 220 1.02 0.36 -18.54
C TYR A 220 0.91 1.88 -18.56
N ASP A 221 -0.30 2.39 -18.29
CA ASP A 221 -0.62 3.81 -18.28
C ASP A 221 -1.22 4.21 -16.91
N ASP A 222 -1.59 5.47 -16.75
CA ASP A 222 -2.14 6.01 -15.49
C ASP A 222 -3.47 5.34 -15.05
N ASN A 223 -4.14 4.57 -15.92
CA ASN A 223 -5.40 3.88 -15.58
C ASN A 223 -5.17 2.53 -14.93
N ASN A 224 -4.10 1.81 -15.31
CA ASN A 224 -3.83 0.44 -14.84
C ASN A 224 -2.50 0.30 -14.08
N SER A 225 -1.77 1.39 -13.92
CA SER A 225 -0.48 1.40 -13.23
C SER A 225 -0.21 2.73 -12.54
N LYS A 226 0.87 2.80 -11.77
CA LYS A 226 1.33 4.03 -11.16
C LYS A 226 2.84 4.15 -11.24
N LEU A 227 3.31 5.23 -11.88
CA LEU A 227 4.72 5.56 -11.95
C LEU A 227 5.08 6.59 -10.88
N ILE A 228 5.92 6.20 -9.92
CA ILE A 228 6.40 7.05 -8.84
C ILE A 228 7.90 7.26 -8.99
N ASN A 229 8.33 8.52 -8.92
CA ASN A 229 9.76 8.83 -8.80
C ASN A 229 10.16 8.74 -7.33
N GLU A 230 11.21 8.02 -7.05
CA GLU A 230 11.76 7.85 -5.70
C GLU A 230 13.22 8.27 -5.67
N THR A 231 13.60 8.95 -4.60
CA THR A 231 15.00 9.28 -4.30
C THR A 231 15.33 8.71 -2.94
N ASP A 232 16.24 7.74 -2.91
CA ASP A 232 16.75 7.12 -1.67
C ASP A 232 18.02 7.84 -1.22
N TYR A 233 17.99 8.31 0.03
CA TYR A 233 19.10 8.96 0.72
C TYR A 233 19.63 7.98 1.77
N TYR A 234 20.79 7.41 1.51
CA TYR A 234 21.46 6.49 2.44
C TYR A 234 22.17 7.29 3.51
N LEU A 235 21.90 6.95 4.77
CA LEU A 235 22.43 7.67 5.92
C LEU A 235 23.69 7.01 6.45
N GLU A 236 24.58 7.80 7.07
CA GLU A 236 25.73 7.28 7.78
C GLU A 236 25.24 6.51 9.02
N ASN A 237 25.64 5.23 9.12
CA ASN A 237 25.22 4.38 10.23
C ASN A 237 26.20 4.54 11.40
N ILE A 238 25.85 5.41 12.34
CA ILE A 238 26.69 5.70 13.51
C ILE A 238 26.40 4.74 14.66
N ASP A 239 25.15 4.25 14.78
CA ASP A 239 24.69 3.58 15.98
C ASP A 239 24.78 2.04 15.90
N ASN A 240 24.62 1.43 14.73
CA ASN A 240 24.69 -0.03 14.58
C ASN A 240 25.05 -0.45 13.14
N LYS A 241 26.15 -1.18 12.99
CA LYS A 241 26.66 -1.60 11.67
C LYS A 241 25.79 -2.66 10.97
N ASP A 242 24.91 -3.32 11.73
CA ASP A 242 24.01 -4.36 11.19
C ASP A 242 22.78 -3.78 10.50
N TYR A 243 22.56 -2.45 10.63
CA TYR A 243 21.40 -1.78 10.07
C TYR A 243 21.83 -0.74 9.04
N LYS A 244 21.06 -0.63 7.97
CA LYS A 244 21.08 0.52 7.05
C LYS A 244 19.86 1.38 7.26
N TYR A 245 20.07 2.68 7.29
CA TYR A 245 19.02 3.67 7.39
C TYR A 245 18.89 4.40 6.06
N ILE A 246 17.68 4.45 5.53
CA ILE A 246 17.37 5.06 4.23
C ILE A 246 16.20 6.01 4.42
N LEU A 247 16.37 7.25 3.96
CA LEU A 247 15.26 8.18 3.78
C LEU A 247 14.84 8.13 2.31
N THR A 248 13.57 7.88 2.03
CA THR A 248 13.04 7.89 0.68
C THR A 248 12.10 9.07 0.50
N LYS A 249 12.41 9.95 -0.46
CA LYS A 249 11.49 10.95 -0.96
C LYS A 249 10.79 10.38 -2.19
N ARG A 250 9.47 10.42 -2.20
CA ARG A 250 8.63 9.95 -3.29
C ARG A 250 7.91 11.13 -3.92
N SER A 251 7.72 11.11 -5.24
CA SER A 251 6.97 12.14 -5.95
C SER A 251 6.06 11.55 -7.03
N TYR A 252 4.85 12.11 -7.13
CA TYR A 252 3.84 11.81 -8.13
C TYR A 252 2.96 13.03 -8.37
N LYS A 253 2.85 13.50 -9.62
CA LYS A 253 1.99 14.67 -10.00
C LYS A 253 2.09 15.84 -9.00
N ASN A 254 3.23 16.43 -8.78
CA ASN A 254 3.42 17.55 -7.84
C ASN A 254 3.02 17.25 -6.37
N SER A 255 2.97 15.99 -6.00
CA SER A 255 2.77 15.51 -4.63
C SER A 255 4.02 14.83 -4.13
N PHE A 256 4.30 14.96 -2.84
CA PHE A 256 5.46 14.35 -2.20
C PHE A 256 5.05 13.52 -0.99
N SER A 257 5.78 12.45 -0.74
CA SER A 257 5.74 11.72 0.52
C SER A 257 7.14 11.30 0.93
N TYR A 258 7.29 11.01 2.21
CA TYR A 258 8.59 10.74 2.81
C TYR A 258 8.51 9.49 3.66
N ILE A 259 9.47 8.59 3.50
CA ILE A 259 9.53 7.31 4.21
C ILE A 259 10.89 7.20 4.89
N PHE A 260 10.90 6.74 6.11
CA PHE A 260 12.09 6.28 6.80
C PHE A 260 12.13 4.76 6.82
N LYS A 261 13.21 4.19 6.27
CA LYS A 261 13.41 2.74 6.17
C LYS A 261 14.60 2.32 7.02
N THR A 262 14.40 1.26 7.78
CA THR A 262 15.47 0.57 8.49
C THR A 262 15.60 -0.83 7.92
N VAL A 263 16.78 -1.18 7.40
CA VAL A 263 17.04 -2.48 6.76
C VAL A 263 18.13 -3.20 7.55
N LYS A 264 17.82 -4.40 8.02
CA LYS A 264 18.80 -5.31 8.63
C LYS A 264 19.25 -6.34 7.60
N TYR A 265 20.55 -6.54 7.52
CA TYR A 265 21.14 -7.59 6.68
C TYR A 265 21.55 -8.75 7.58
N ASN A 266 20.85 -9.86 7.48
CA ASN A 266 21.35 -11.14 7.98
C ASN A 266 22.05 -11.87 6.83
N LEU A 267 23.13 -12.60 7.13
CA LEU A 267 23.89 -13.34 6.11
C LEU A 267 23.03 -14.37 5.34
N ASP A 268 21.94 -14.83 5.94
CA ASP A 268 21.10 -15.90 5.39
C ASP A 268 19.68 -15.44 4.98
N GLU A 269 19.17 -14.32 5.47
CA GLU A 269 17.84 -13.80 5.14
C GLU A 269 17.79 -12.26 5.15
N LYS A 270 17.38 -11.68 4.02
CA LYS A 270 17.15 -10.22 3.92
C LYS A 270 15.85 -9.89 4.64
N THR A 271 15.93 -9.14 5.72
CA THR A 271 14.74 -8.68 6.44
C THR A 271 14.71 -7.15 6.42
N THR A 272 13.78 -6.56 5.67
CA THR A 272 13.41 -5.15 5.88
C THR A 272 12.69 -5.08 7.21
N ILE A 273 13.16 -4.26 8.12
CA ILE A 273 12.64 -4.30 9.49
C ILE A 273 11.57 -3.24 9.69
N ASN A 274 11.69 -2.07 9.08
CA ASN A 274 10.72 -1.00 9.30
C ASN A 274 10.68 -0.02 8.13
N GLU A 275 9.46 0.34 7.71
CA GLU A 275 9.19 1.47 6.83
C GLU A 275 8.08 2.31 7.46
N LYS A 276 8.39 3.56 7.82
CA LYS A 276 7.42 4.50 8.40
C LYS A 276 7.25 5.71 7.51
N ASN A 277 6.00 6.08 7.27
CA ASN A 277 5.69 7.38 6.68
C ASN A 277 6.07 8.46 7.68
N ILE A 278 6.80 9.46 7.24
CA ILE A 278 7.28 10.57 8.07
C ILE A 278 6.94 11.92 7.42
N SER A 279 6.88 12.97 8.22
CA SER A 279 6.72 14.33 7.70
C SER A 279 8.01 14.82 7.01
N GLU A 280 7.89 15.80 6.10
CA GLU A 280 9.04 16.47 5.50
C GLU A 280 9.98 17.06 6.56
N LYS A 281 9.41 17.66 7.60
CA LYS A 281 10.19 18.20 8.73
C LYS A 281 11.03 17.13 9.42
N GLU A 282 10.47 15.96 9.61
CA GLU A 282 11.15 14.84 10.23
C GLU A 282 12.21 14.25 9.31
N PHE A 283 11.92 14.13 8.01
CA PHE A 283 12.87 13.73 6.98
C PHE A 283 14.12 14.63 7.02
N LEU A 284 13.94 15.96 6.99
CA LEU A 284 15.07 16.91 7.06
C LEU A 284 15.83 16.79 8.37
N ARG A 285 15.13 16.64 9.49
CA ARG A 285 15.76 16.47 10.82
C ARG A 285 16.65 15.23 10.88
N ILE A 286 16.16 14.10 10.34
CA ILE A 286 16.92 12.84 10.32
C ILE A 286 18.12 12.95 9.37
N ALA A 287 17.93 13.49 8.16
CA ALA A 287 19.00 13.69 7.19
C ALA A 287 20.14 14.56 7.75
N CYS A 288 19.79 15.66 8.43
CA CYS A 288 20.78 16.52 9.09
C CYS A 288 21.47 15.84 10.28
N LYS A 289 20.74 15.01 11.04
CA LYS A 289 21.31 14.33 12.22
C LYS A 289 22.33 13.27 11.84
N TYR A 290 22.03 12.45 10.83
CA TYR A 290 22.86 11.28 10.50
C TYR A 290 23.77 11.49 9.29
N GLY A 291 23.60 12.59 8.53
CA GLY A 291 24.35 12.82 7.30
C GLY A 291 23.94 11.87 6.16
N VAL A 292 24.06 12.35 4.94
CA VAL A 292 23.76 11.56 3.72
C VAL A 292 25.07 11.14 3.07
N ILE A 293 25.24 9.84 2.87
CA ILE A 293 26.46 9.27 2.26
C ILE A 293 26.28 8.88 0.79
N SER A 294 25.03 8.65 0.36
CA SER A 294 24.72 8.32 -1.04
C SER A 294 23.28 8.66 -1.37
N ILE A 295 23.03 9.00 -2.63
CA ILE A 295 21.70 9.31 -3.16
C ILE A 295 21.49 8.45 -4.40
N ILE A 296 20.30 7.83 -4.50
CA ILE A 296 19.89 7.04 -5.65
C ILE A 296 18.52 7.50 -6.11
N GLU A 297 18.46 7.96 -7.36
CA GLU A 297 17.21 8.28 -8.03
C GLU A 297 16.72 7.06 -8.83
N LYS A 298 15.44 6.76 -8.71
CA LYS A 298 14.80 5.64 -9.38
C LYS A 298 13.34 5.95 -9.72
N GLU A 299 12.85 5.28 -10.73
CA GLU A 299 11.43 5.26 -11.08
C GLU A 299 10.85 3.91 -10.71
N VAL A 300 9.68 3.90 -10.06
CA VAL A 300 8.96 2.69 -9.66
C VAL A 300 7.61 2.67 -10.37
N LEU A 301 7.47 1.79 -11.36
CA LEU A 301 6.22 1.51 -12.05
C LEU A 301 5.53 0.35 -11.35
N SER A 302 4.47 0.65 -10.61
CA SER A 302 3.63 -0.34 -9.93
C SER A 302 2.42 -0.70 -10.78
N PHE A 303 2.15 -1.99 -10.98
CA PHE A 303 0.95 -2.47 -11.66
C PHE A 303 0.40 -3.75 -11.02
N TYR A 304 -0.84 -4.08 -11.36
CA TYR A 304 -1.52 -5.25 -10.87
C TYR A 304 -1.80 -6.21 -12.03
N TYR A 305 -1.39 -7.46 -11.90
CA TYR A 305 -1.61 -8.50 -12.91
C TYR A 305 -1.78 -9.87 -12.26
N ASP A 306 -2.70 -10.65 -12.76
CA ASP A 306 -3.03 -12.00 -12.25
C ASP A 306 -3.10 -12.02 -10.71
N ARG A 307 -3.80 -11.04 -10.15
CA ARG A 307 -4.09 -10.91 -8.71
C ARG A 307 -2.85 -10.68 -7.84
N ARG A 308 -1.83 -10.03 -8.40
CA ARG A 308 -0.59 -9.67 -7.72
C ARG A 308 -0.10 -8.28 -8.10
N LYS A 309 0.60 -7.67 -7.17
CA LYS A 309 1.33 -6.43 -7.40
C LYS A 309 2.71 -6.76 -7.93
N PHE A 310 3.13 -6.01 -8.95
CA PHE A 310 4.48 -5.99 -9.50
C PHE A 310 5.01 -4.58 -9.44
N ASP A 311 6.29 -4.44 -9.12
CA ASP A 311 7.02 -3.17 -9.17
C ASP A 311 8.20 -3.30 -10.14
N VAL A 312 8.18 -2.50 -11.22
CA VAL A 312 9.33 -2.37 -12.11
C VAL A 312 10.13 -1.16 -11.69
N ILE A 313 11.38 -1.38 -11.29
CA ILE A 313 12.28 -0.34 -10.79
C ILE A 313 13.32 -0.04 -11.84
N SER A 314 13.35 1.23 -12.29
CA SER A 314 14.30 1.74 -13.26
C SER A 314 15.30 2.68 -12.58
N TYR A 315 16.59 2.45 -12.73
CA TYR A 315 17.66 3.30 -12.24
C TYR A 315 18.95 3.09 -13.05
N ASP A 316 19.69 4.15 -13.29
CA ASP A 316 20.97 4.12 -14.01
C ASP A 316 20.93 3.31 -15.33
N GLY A 317 19.82 3.46 -16.09
CA GLY A 317 19.61 2.75 -17.37
C GLY A 317 19.30 1.26 -17.23
N LYS A 318 19.20 0.72 -16.03
CA LYS A 318 18.84 -0.67 -15.75
C LYS A 318 17.40 -0.76 -15.29
N LYS A 319 16.74 -1.88 -15.61
CA LYS A 319 15.38 -2.19 -15.16
C LYS A 319 15.36 -3.54 -14.45
N ARG A 320 14.69 -3.59 -13.33
CA ARG A 320 14.40 -4.83 -12.61
C ARG A 320 12.94 -4.89 -12.23
N ILE A 321 12.42 -6.08 -12.02
CA ILE A 321 11.06 -6.30 -11.52
C ILE A 321 11.11 -6.99 -10.18
N GLU A 322 10.28 -6.51 -9.25
CA GLU A 322 10.10 -7.08 -7.91
C GLU A 322 8.66 -7.53 -7.73
N PHE A 323 8.48 -8.66 -7.08
CA PHE A 323 7.17 -9.19 -6.68
C PHE A 323 7.30 -10.17 -5.52
N ILE A 324 6.20 -10.36 -4.77
CA ILE A 324 6.14 -11.37 -3.71
C ILE A 324 6.04 -12.74 -4.36
N TYR A 325 6.94 -13.65 -3.97
CA TYR A 325 6.96 -15.03 -4.48
C TYR A 325 5.67 -15.79 -4.15
N ASP A 326 5.15 -16.47 -5.15
CA ASP A 326 4.06 -17.42 -5.02
C ASP A 326 4.25 -18.58 -6.00
N LYS A 327 3.87 -19.81 -5.59
CA LYS A 327 4.06 -21.02 -6.42
C LYS A 327 3.35 -20.97 -7.77
N ASP A 328 2.19 -20.28 -7.82
CA ASP A 328 1.36 -20.16 -9.02
C ASP A 328 1.53 -18.82 -9.73
N LEU A 329 2.69 -18.20 -9.57
CA LEU A 329 2.98 -16.89 -10.14
C LEU A 329 3.00 -16.96 -11.67
N LYS A 330 2.18 -16.10 -12.29
CA LYS A 330 2.24 -15.83 -13.72
C LYS A 330 2.80 -14.42 -13.94
N VAL A 331 3.91 -14.35 -14.64
CA VAL A 331 4.45 -13.07 -15.09
C VAL A 331 3.72 -12.66 -16.38
N PRO A 332 3.39 -11.37 -16.56
CA PRO A 332 2.77 -10.91 -17.81
C PRO A 332 3.59 -11.30 -19.05
N SER A 333 2.92 -11.67 -20.14
CA SER A 333 3.59 -12.13 -21.37
C SER A 333 4.45 -11.07 -22.06
N ASN A 334 4.15 -9.79 -21.81
CA ASN A 334 4.94 -8.64 -22.28
C ASN A 334 6.20 -8.37 -21.43
N ILE A 335 6.36 -9.07 -20.30
CA ILE A 335 7.53 -8.97 -19.42
C ILE A 335 8.45 -10.16 -19.69
N LYS A 336 9.70 -9.90 -20.03
CA LYS A 336 10.72 -10.92 -20.23
C LYS A 336 11.77 -10.83 -19.13
N LEU A 337 11.85 -11.89 -18.32
CA LEU A 337 12.82 -12.01 -17.24
C LEU A 337 14.16 -12.48 -17.79
N LYS A 338 15.26 -11.80 -17.45
CA LYS A 338 16.60 -12.15 -17.91
C LYS A 338 17.37 -12.95 -16.88
N LYS A 339 17.65 -12.39 -15.72
CA LYS A 339 18.45 -12.99 -14.67
C LYS A 339 17.81 -12.75 -13.32
N LYS A 340 17.74 -13.80 -12.48
CA LYS A 340 17.37 -13.62 -11.08
C LYS A 340 18.48 -12.88 -10.35
N ILE A 341 18.10 -11.90 -9.56
CA ILE A 341 19.02 -11.13 -8.71
C ILE A 341 18.92 -11.72 -7.32
N ASP A 342 19.86 -12.63 -6.98
CA ASP A 342 19.87 -13.31 -5.69
C ASP A 342 20.42 -12.44 -4.56
N ASP A 343 21.07 -11.30 -4.91
CA ASP A 343 21.69 -10.43 -3.92
C ASP A 343 21.50 -8.94 -4.19
N MET A 344 21.06 -8.22 -3.14
CA MET A 344 21.15 -6.75 -3.12
C MET A 344 22.60 -6.26 -3.10
N ASP A 345 23.59 -7.14 -2.95
CA ASP A 345 25.00 -6.77 -2.93
C ASP A 345 25.50 -6.19 -4.26
N ASP A 346 24.95 -6.60 -5.40
CA ASP A 346 25.26 -5.94 -6.68
C ASP A 346 24.72 -4.48 -6.70
N PHE A 347 23.59 -4.24 -6.06
CA PHE A 347 23.04 -2.91 -5.88
C PHE A 347 23.93 -2.09 -4.93
N ILE A 348 24.37 -2.68 -3.83
CA ILE A 348 25.23 -2.06 -2.81
C ILE A 348 26.67 -1.91 -3.29
N ASN A 349 27.22 -2.84 -4.04
CA ASN A 349 28.58 -2.77 -4.59
C ASN A 349 28.70 -1.75 -5.73
N ASN A 350 27.64 -1.54 -6.50
CA ASN A 350 27.57 -0.41 -7.43
C ASN A 350 27.48 0.94 -6.69
N GLN A 351 26.87 1.00 -5.48
CA GLN A 351 26.88 2.19 -4.63
C GLN A 351 28.27 2.56 -4.13
N LYS A 352 29.12 1.58 -3.78
CA LYS A 352 30.52 1.86 -3.41
C LYS A 352 31.32 2.53 -4.54
N LYS A 353 30.95 2.30 -5.81
CA LYS A 353 31.51 3.03 -6.96
C LYS A 353 30.98 4.46 -7.05
N PHE A 354 29.73 4.71 -6.64
CA PHE A 354 29.13 6.05 -6.64
C PHE A 354 29.67 6.92 -5.48
N ILE A 355 29.85 6.35 -4.29
CA ILE A 355 30.44 7.03 -3.12
C ILE A 355 31.87 7.52 -3.43
N LYS A 356 32.64 6.80 -4.25
CA LYS A 356 33.96 7.26 -4.70
C LYS A 356 33.91 8.50 -5.61
N LYS A 357 32.78 8.77 -6.28
CA LYS A 357 32.61 9.97 -7.14
C LYS A 357 32.14 11.21 -6.36
N LEU A 358 31.56 11.05 -5.17
CA LEU A 358 31.09 12.16 -4.32
C LEU A 358 32.16 12.63 -3.29
N LYS A 359 33.33 12.05 -3.27
CA LYS A 359 34.47 12.62 -2.55
C LYS A 359 35.08 13.72 -3.40
N ILE A 360 34.47 14.90 -3.36
CA ILE A 360 35.06 16.19 -3.69
C ILE A 360 35.44 16.86 -2.38
#